data_960e50ed845ec0d3a31ebcb9bbd8e852
#
_entry.id   960e50ed845ec0d3a31ebcb9bbd8e852
#
_cell.length_a   1.000
_cell.length_b   1.000
_cell.length_c   1.000
_cell.angle_alpha   90.00
_cell.angle_beta   90.00
_cell.angle_gamma   90.00
#
_symmetry.space_group_name_H-M   'P 1'
#
loop_
_entity.id
_entity.type
_entity.pdbx_description
1 polymer ?
#
loop_
_entity_poly.entity_id
_entity_poly.type
_entity_poly.pdbx_seq_one_letter_code
_entity_poly.pdbx_strand_id
1 'polypeptide(L)'
;MKKFICETKNLSKKYKDFYALKNVNLTIPKGEIYGLVGENGAGKTTLIRLLTGLNFKSEGEIILFGHTDNLQYERAKIGCTIEMPALYKDMTASQNLEVQRIQRGIPNKECIADTLELIGLSNAGKKRVANFSLGMKQRLALGVALLGEPEFLILDEPVNGLDPTGIIELRELLKKLVKEREVTILISSHILSELHQLATCYGFLHKGELLKQISAEELNEECKRHICLRTDNIQKTTLLLEQKGNINNYSVYPDNSIRIFECLDNVRMISKLLSSNGVIIDEISVQGENLETYFENLIGGRKNV
;
A
#
# COMPACT_ATOMS: atom_id res chain seq x y z
N MET A 1 20.53 8.40 4.14
CA MET A 1 20.05 7.01 4.12
C MET A 1 18.61 7.02 4.63
N LYS A 2 17.63 6.46 3.87
CA LYS A 2 16.26 6.30 4.39
C LYS A 2 16.32 5.37 5.61
N LYS A 3 15.78 5.81 6.74
CA LYS A 3 15.70 5.01 7.96
C LYS A 3 14.44 4.14 7.86
N PHE A 4 14.59 2.83 8.03
CA PHE A 4 13.44 1.92 8.03
C PHE A 4 12.84 1.80 9.44
N ILE A 5 11.52 1.73 9.52
CA ILE A 5 10.80 1.51 10.79
C ILE A 5 10.60 0.02 11.06
N CYS A 6 10.47 -0.77 9.99
CA CYS A 6 10.30 -2.20 10.03
C CYS A 6 11.08 -2.86 8.89
N GLU A 7 11.82 -3.93 9.23
CA GLU A 7 12.49 -4.79 8.26
C GLU A 7 12.25 -6.25 8.64
N THR A 8 12.18 -7.12 7.63
CA THR A 8 12.20 -8.58 7.86
C THR A 8 13.28 -9.21 7.00
N LYS A 9 13.95 -10.24 7.53
CA LYS A 9 14.99 -11.00 6.81
C LYS A 9 14.63 -12.47 6.83
N ASN A 10 14.36 -13.02 5.64
CA ASN A 10 13.98 -14.42 5.42
C ASN A 10 12.85 -14.88 6.36
N LEU A 11 11.90 -13.97 6.64
CA LEU A 11 10.83 -14.23 7.58
C LEU A 11 9.90 -15.31 7.04
N SER A 12 9.74 -16.38 7.81
CA SER A 12 8.88 -17.51 7.45
C SER A 12 7.93 -17.86 8.57
N LYS A 13 6.71 -18.27 8.19
CA LYS A 13 5.72 -18.85 9.08
C LYS A 13 5.17 -20.13 8.49
N LYS A 14 5.43 -21.24 9.20
CA LYS A 14 4.95 -22.57 8.83
C LYS A 14 3.88 -23.03 9.84
N TYR A 15 2.78 -23.58 9.33
CA TYR A 15 1.76 -24.29 10.09
C TYR A 15 1.72 -25.73 9.60
N LYS A 16 2.20 -26.67 10.42
CA LYS A 16 2.39 -28.09 10.02
C LYS A 16 3.22 -28.15 8.71
N ASP A 17 2.60 -28.56 7.61
CA ASP A 17 3.24 -28.71 6.30
C ASP A 17 3.02 -27.53 5.36
N PHE A 18 2.25 -26.51 5.76
CA PHE A 18 1.91 -25.36 4.95
C PHE A 18 2.72 -24.11 5.39
N TYR A 19 3.37 -23.45 4.42
CA TYR A 19 3.99 -22.17 4.62
C TYR A 19 2.98 -21.04 4.34
N ALA A 20 2.56 -20.36 5.40
CA ALA A 20 1.75 -19.14 5.26
C ALA A 20 2.59 -17.92 4.86
N LEU A 21 3.88 -17.93 5.21
CA LEU A 21 4.90 -16.99 4.74
C LEU A 21 6.20 -17.75 4.53
N LYS A 22 6.94 -17.41 3.45
CA LYS A 22 8.18 -18.06 3.08
C LYS A 22 9.21 -17.04 2.62
N ASN A 23 10.31 -16.94 3.36
CA ASN A 23 11.46 -16.08 3.05
C ASN A 23 11.10 -14.63 2.72
N VAL A 24 10.17 -14.03 3.46
CA VAL A 24 9.72 -12.65 3.24
C VAL A 24 10.80 -11.67 3.70
N ASN A 25 11.29 -10.86 2.76
CA ASN A 25 12.24 -9.77 2.98
C ASN A 25 11.53 -8.44 2.71
N LEU A 26 10.99 -7.84 3.76
CA LEU A 26 10.20 -6.61 3.71
C LEU A 26 11.01 -5.45 4.29
N THR A 27 10.89 -4.27 3.69
CA THR A 27 11.45 -3.01 4.24
C THR A 27 10.40 -1.91 4.17
N ILE A 28 10.09 -1.29 5.31
CA ILE A 28 9.13 -0.18 5.42
C ILE A 28 9.89 1.09 5.81
N PRO A 29 9.97 2.09 4.91
CA PRO A 29 10.62 3.36 5.22
C PRO A 29 9.83 4.14 6.27
N LYS A 30 10.54 4.88 7.14
CA LYS A 30 9.92 5.76 8.14
C LYS A 30 9.21 6.95 7.46
N GLY A 31 8.01 7.30 7.94
CA GLY A 31 7.22 8.44 7.47
C GLY A 31 6.47 8.17 6.15
N GLU A 32 6.39 6.92 5.72
CA GLU A 32 5.70 6.52 4.48
C GLU A 32 4.40 5.78 4.76
N ILE A 33 3.51 5.73 3.77
CA ILE A 33 2.33 4.86 3.76
C ILE A 33 2.66 3.65 2.89
N TYR A 34 2.91 2.52 3.53
CA TYR A 34 3.24 1.27 2.86
C TYR A 34 1.97 0.44 2.58
N GLY A 35 1.64 0.25 1.31
CA GLY A 35 0.55 -0.60 0.85
C GLY A 35 0.99 -2.06 0.71
N LEU A 36 0.45 -2.95 1.52
CA LEU A 36 0.65 -4.41 1.39
C LEU A 36 -0.48 -5.00 0.56
N VAL A 37 -0.19 -5.28 -0.70
CA VAL A 37 -1.15 -5.79 -1.69
C VAL A 37 -1.05 -7.30 -1.80
N GLY A 38 -2.19 -7.97 -1.91
CA GLY A 38 -2.24 -9.41 -2.16
C GLY A 38 -3.65 -9.97 -2.10
N GLU A 39 -3.88 -11.07 -2.80
CA GLU A 39 -5.16 -11.79 -2.77
C GLU A 39 -5.55 -12.26 -1.36
N ASN A 40 -6.81 -12.66 -1.19
CA ASN A 40 -7.23 -13.32 0.04
C ASN A 40 -6.44 -14.62 0.21
N GLY A 41 -5.88 -14.82 1.41
CA GLY A 41 -5.01 -15.96 1.69
C GLY A 41 -3.54 -15.79 1.27
N ALA A 42 -3.14 -14.65 0.69
CA ALA A 42 -1.74 -14.40 0.31
C ALA A 42 -0.76 -14.35 1.49
N GLY A 43 -1.24 -14.21 2.73
CA GLY A 43 -0.40 -14.16 3.93
C GLY A 43 -0.34 -12.78 4.61
N LYS A 44 -1.08 -11.76 4.13
CA LYS A 44 -1.08 -10.38 4.66
C LYS A 44 -1.32 -10.34 6.17
N THR A 45 -2.46 -10.87 6.62
CA THR A 45 -2.82 -10.92 8.06
C THR A 45 -1.81 -11.73 8.88
N THR A 46 -1.23 -12.80 8.30
CA THR A 46 -0.17 -13.57 8.97
C THR A 46 1.07 -12.72 9.19
N LEU A 47 1.52 -11.97 8.17
CA LEU A 47 2.65 -11.04 8.29
C LEU A 47 2.36 -9.99 9.36
N ILE A 48 1.20 -9.36 9.32
CA ILE A 48 0.77 -8.36 10.30
C ILE A 48 0.78 -8.94 11.73
N ARG A 49 0.25 -10.15 11.93
CA ARG A 49 0.26 -10.82 13.25
C ARG A 49 1.66 -11.14 13.75
N LEU A 50 2.62 -11.41 12.86
CA LEU A 50 4.03 -11.61 13.25
C LEU A 50 4.68 -10.28 13.68
N LEU A 51 4.47 -9.21 12.92
CA LEU A 51 5.01 -7.88 13.24
C LEU A 51 4.48 -7.38 14.57
N THR A 52 3.17 -7.52 14.81
CA THR A 52 2.51 -7.08 16.05
C THR A 52 2.74 -8.02 17.24
N GLY A 53 3.34 -9.20 17.02
CA GLY A 53 3.62 -10.16 18.08
C GLY A 53 2.44 -11.04 18.52
N LEU A 54 1.33 -10.98 17.77
CA LEU A 54 0.17 -11.86 18.00
C LEU A 54 0.42 -13.31 17.52
N ASN A 55 1.53 -13.51 16.81
CA ASN A 55 1.98 -14.83 16.40
C ASN A 55 3.51 -14.92 16.47
N PHE A 56 4.04 -16.14 16.51
CA PHE A 56 5.48 -16.40 16.51
C PHE A 56 5.95 -16.81 15.12
N LYS A 57 7.10 -16.27 14.72
CA LYS A 57 7.79 -16.68 13.48
C LYS A 57 8.32 -18.10 13.58
N SER A 58 8.42 -18.80 12.46
CA SER A 58 9.10 -20.10 12.40
C SER A 58 10.59 -19.91 12.12
N GLU A 59 10.95 -19.00 11.21
CA GLU A 59 12.32 -18.73 10.80
C GLU A 59 12.49 -17.23 10.45
N GLY A 60 13.76 -16.80 10.31
CA GLY A 60 14.11 -15.44 9.90
C GLY A 60 14.13 -14.44 11.04
N GLU A 61 14.17 -13.17 10.71
CA GLU A 61 14.29 -12.05 11.66
C GLU A 61 13.22 -10.99 11.41
N ILE A 62 12.84 -10.31 12.49
CA ILE A 62 12.02 -9.09 12.47
C ILE A 62 12.84 -8.00 13.15
N ILE A 63 12.97 -6.86 12.51
CA ILE A 63 13.66 -5.68 13.00
C ILE A 63 12.61 -4.56 13.10
N LEU A 64 12.35 -4.06 14.28
CA LEU A 64 11.44 -2.95 14.54
C LEU A 64 12.23 -1.78 15.10
N PHE A 65 12.06 -0.59 14.53
CA PHE A 65 12.76 0.64 14.94
C PHE A 65 14.30 0.49 14.99
N GLY A 66 14.85 -0.45 14.19
CA GLY A 66 16.27 -0.79 14.15
C GLY A 66 16.74 -1.82 15.18
N HIS A 67 15.82 -2.40 15.97
CA HIS A 67 16.13 -3.38 17.01
C HIS A 67 15.63 -4.78 16.64
N THR A 68 16.42 -5.80 16.96
CA THR A 68 16.08 -7.22 16.78
C THR A 68 15.72 -7.91 18.09
N ASP A 69 16.17 -7.36 19.19
CA ASP A 69 15.93 -7.77 20.57
C ASP A 69 14.86 -6.89 21.22
N ASN A 70 14.34 -7.34 22.36
CA ASN A 70 13.31 -6.61 23.12
C ASN A 70 12.10 -6.14 22.28
N LEU A 71 11.72 -6.93 21.25
CA LEU A 71 10.65 -6.58 20.34
C LEU A 71 9.32 -6.29 21.03
N GLN A 72 9.10 -6.79 22.25
CA GLN A 72 7.91 -6.48 23.04
C GLN A 72 7.86 -4.99 23.40
N TYR A 73 9.00 -4.39 23.74
CA TYR A 73 9.09 -2.95 24.01
C TYR A 73 8.86 -2.13 22.73
N GLU A 74 9.46 -2.56 21.62
CA GLU A 74 9.28 -1.88 20.33
C GLU A 74 7.82 -1.97 19.85
N ARG A 75 7.15 -3.10 20.08
CA ARG A 75 5.74 -3.28 19.76
C ARG A 75 4.79 -2.39 20.55
N ALA A 76 5.20 -1.89 21.72
CA ALA A 76 4.41 -0.91 22.47
C ALA A 76 4.25 0.43 21.72
N LYS A 77 5.15 0.73 20.75
CA LYS A 77 5.09 1.90 19.86
C LYS A 77 4.23 1.66 18.61
N ILE A 78 3.64 0.48 18.47
CA ILE A 78 2.79 0.10 17.35
C ILE A 78 1.32 0.22 17.74
N GLY A 79 0.57 1.01 16.97
CA GLY A 79 -0.89 0.94 16.95
C GLY A 79 -1.35 -0.04 15.88
N CYS A 80 -2.35 -0.87 16.15
CA CYS A 80 -2.84 -1.78 15.11
C CYS A 80 -4.35 -2.00 15.17
N THR A 81 -4.93 -2.22 13.98
CA THR A 81 -6.26 -2.82 13.82
C THR A 81 -6.11 -4.06 12.95
N ILE A 82 -6.54 -5.20 13.48
CA ILE A 82 -6.46 -6.49 12.77
C ILE A 82 -7.86 -7.09 12.78
N GLU A 83 -8.41 -7.33 11.58
CA GLU A 83 -9.78 -7.81 11.42
C GLU A 83 -10.83 -6.90 12.09
N MET A 84 -11.88 -7.48 12.66
CA MET A 84 -12.92 -6.71 13.36
C MET A 84 -12.42 -6.26 14.74
N PRO A 85 -12.48 -4.96 15.02
CA PRO A 85 -12.01 -4.44 16.30
C PRO A 85 -12.87 -4.99 17.45
N ALA A 86 -12.18 -5.42 18.51
CA ALA A 86 -12.83 -5.85 19.76
C ALA A 86 -13.34 -4.63 20.55
N LEU A 87 -14.50 -4.11 20.17
CA LEU A 87 -15.15 -2.99 20.83
C LEU A 87 -16.21 -3.48 21.83
N TYR A 88 -16.28 -2.83 22.98
CA TYR A 88 -17.32 -3.05 23.97
C TYR A 88 -18.63 -2.39 23.50
N LYS A 89 -19.55 -3.22 23.01
CA LYS A 89 -20.78 -2.76 22.33
C LYS A 89 -21.72 -1.97 23.25
N ASP A 90 -21.74 -2.30 24.54
CA ASP A 90 -22.60 -1.67 25.55
C ASP A 90 -22.02 -0.35 26.12
N MET A 91 -20.80 -0.01 25.72
CA MET A 91 -20.11 1.20 26.12
C MET A 91 -20.20 2.27 25.03
N THR A 92 -19.96 3.53 25.41
CA THR A 92 -19.80 4.66 24.49
C THR A 92 -18.40 4.64 23.85
N ALA A 93 -18.16 5.49 22.84
CA ALA A 93 -16.83 5.65 22.27
C ALA A 93 -15.79 6.08 23.32
N SER A 94 -16.12 7.08 24.12
CA SER A 94 -15.24 7.57 25.20
C SER A 94 -14.91 6.47 26.21
N GLN A 95 -15.90 5.64 26.62
CA GLN A 95 -15.67 4.54 27.53
C GLN A 95 -14.78 3.45 26.92
N ASN A 96 -14.95 3.14 25.64
CA ASN A 96 -14.06 2.19 24.95
C ASN A 96 -12.61 2.69 24.95
N LEU A 97 -12.40 3.97 24.64
CA LEU A 97 -11.05 4.57 24.67
C LEU A 97 -10.48 4.59 26.10
N GLU A 98 -11.31 4.89 27.12
CA GLU A 98 -10.88 4.90 28.52
C GLU A 98 -10.41 3.51 28.98
N VAL A 99 -11.13 2.44 28.64
CA VAL A 99 -10.68 1.06 28.93
C VAL A 99 -9.31 0.81 28.31
N GLN A 100 -9.12 1.16 27.06
CA GLN A 100 -7.86 0.97 26.35
C GLN A 100 -6.73 1.82 26.94
N ARG A 101 -7.03 3.06 27.32
CA ARG A 101 -6.08 3.96 27.98
C ARG A 101 -5.55 3.34 29.28
N ILE A 102 -6.47 2.81 30.13
CA ILE A 102 -6.10 2.17 31.40
C ILE A 102 -5.27 0.90 31.15
N GLN A 103 -5.70 0.05 30.20
CA GLN A 103 -5.00 -1.20 29.87
C GLN A 103 -3.57 -0.97 29.36
N ARG A 104 -3.35 0.12 28.63
CA ARG A 104 -2.02 0.50 28.14
C ARG A 104 -1.20 1.33 29.11
N GLY A 105 -1.75 1.68 30.29
CA GLY A 105 -1.07 2.51 31.27
C GLY A 105 -0.81 3.95 30.82
N ILE A 106 -1.63 4.50 29.91
CA ILE A 106 -1.48 5.88 29.44
C ILE A 106 -1.99 6.84 30.51
N PRO A 107 -1.14 7.70 31.09
CA PRO A 107 -1.54 8.52 32.25
C PRO A 107 -2.48 9.67 31.88
N ASN A 108 -2.28 10.30 30.70
CA ASN A 108 -3.05 11.44 30.24
C ASN A 108 -4.46 11.04 29.82
N LYS A 109 -5.48 11.59 30.48
CA LYS A 109 -6.90 11.35 30.16
C LYS A 109 -7.41 12.24 29.03
N GLU A 110 -6.77 13.37 28.77
CA GLU A 110 -7.15 14.32 27.72
C GLU A 110 -6.99 13.71 26.33
N CYS A 111 -6.07 12.72 26.18
CA CYS A 111 -5.88 11.99 24.93
C CYS A 111 -7.18 11.36 24.38
N ILE A 112 -8.20 11.12 25.23
CA ILE A 112 -9.49 10.57 24.79
C ILE A 112 -10.26 11.61 23.98
N ALA A 113 -10.32 12.85 24.46
CA ALA A 113 -11.01 13.92 23.75
C ALA A 113 -10.32 14.22 22.42
N ASP A 114 -8.98 14.32 22.44
CA ASP A 114 -8.15 14.56 21.26
C ASP A 114 -8.31 13.43 20.22
N THR A 115 -8.35 12.17 20.70
CA THR A 115 -8.57 11.01 19.82
C THR A 115 -9.98 11.04 19.22
N LEU A 116 -11.01 11.33 20.01
CA LEU A 116 -12.39 11.43 19.51
C LEU A 116 -12.55 12.53 18.46
N GLU A 117 -11.88 13.67 18.65
CA GLU A 117 -11.84 14.74 17.67
C GLU A 117 -11.14 14.29 16.38
N LEU A 118 -9.97 13.69 16.53
CA LEU A 118 -9.16 13.23 15.40
C LEU A 118 -9.91 12.23 14.50
N ILE A 119 -10.68 11.30 15.11
CA ILE A 119 -11.45 10.30 14.36
C ILE A 119 -12.87 10.76 13.99
N GLY A 120 -13.23 12.03 14.28
CA GLY A 120 -14.53 12.61 13.96
C GLY A 120 -15.70 12.02 14.74
N LEU A 121 -15.48 11.57 15.97
CA LEU A 121 -16.50 10.99 16.84
C LEU A 121 -16.83 11.83 18.09
N SER A 122 -16.37 13.09 18.17
CA SER A 122 -16.68 14.01 19.28
C SER A 122 -18.17 14.16 19.53
N ASN A 123 -18.97 14.17 18.45
CA ASN A 123 -20.42 14.32 18.51
C ASN A 123 -21.17 12.99 18.79
N ALA A 124 -20.46 11.86 18.93
CA ALA A 124 -21.11 10.59 19.22
C ALA A 124 -21.77 10.55 20.63
N GLY A 125 -21.32 11.39 21.54
CA GLY A 125 -21.92 11.66 22.83
C GLY A 125 -22.11 10.39 23.66
N LYS A 126 -23.36 10.20 24.18
CA LYS A 126 -23.75 9.03 24.98
C LYS A 126 -24.20 7.82 24.14
N LYS A 127 -24.11 7.86 22.81
CA LYS A 127 -24.52 6.77 21.94
C LYS A 127 -23.64 5.54 22.20
N ARG A 128 -24.26 4.38 22.42
CA ARG A 128 -23.53 3.12 22.61
C ARG A 128 -22.99 2.61 21.28
N VAL A 129 -21.84 1.94 21.31
CA VAL A 129 -21.17 1.38 20.12
C VAL A 129 -22.03 0.32 19.42
N ALA A 130 -22.93 -0.36 20.15
CA ALA A 130 -23.93 -1.25 19.54
C ALA A 130 -24.72 -0.56 18.41
N ASN A 131 -25.03 0.71 18.58
CA ASN A 131 -25.85 1.52 17.66
C ASN A 131 -25.01 2.31 16.65
N PHE A 132 -23.68 2.10 16.58
CA PHE A 132 -22.81 2.72 15.60
C PHE A 132 -22.97 2.08 14.22
N SER A 133 -22.87 2.91 13.16
CA SER A 133 -22.67 2.40 11.81
C SER A 133 -21.32 1.65 11.72
N LEU A 134 -21.13 0.87 10.68
CA LEU A 134 -19.85 0.19 10.45
C LEU A 134 -18.70 1.19 10.38
N GLY A 135 -18.87 2.30 9.65
CA GLY A 135 -17.85 3.36 9.56
C GLY A 135 -17.53 4.00 10.93
N MET A 136 -18.53 4.25 11.77
CA MET A 136 -18.27 4.72 13.14
C MET A 136 -17.48 3.70 13.97
N LYS A 137 -17.76 2.41 13.82
CA LYS A 137 -17.01 1.35 14.50
C LYS A 137 -15.56 1.28 14.02
N GLN A 138 -15.33 1.40 12.72
CA GLN A 138 -13.98 1.42 12.15
C GLN A 138 -13.19 2.67 12.58
N ARG A 139 -13.83 3.86 12.60
CA ARG A 139 -13.20 5.06 13.15
C ARG A 139 -12.83 4.90 14.62
N LEU A 140 -13.72 4.32 15.42
CA LEU A 140 -13.40 4.04 16.84
C LEU A 140 -12.26 3.04 16.99
N ALA A 141 -12.20 2.01 16.15
CA ALA A 141 -11.09 1.06 16.11
C ALA A 141 -9.75 1.74 15.78
N LEU A 142 -9.77 2.62 14.80
CA LEU A 142 -8.62 3.45 14.47
C LEU A 142 -8.24 4.36 15.66
N GLY A 143 -9.22 4.94 16.35
CA GLY A 143 -8.98 5.70 17.58
C GLY A 143 -8.29 4.88 18.65
N VAL A 144 -8.73 3.62 18.87
CA VAL A 144 -8.06 2.68 19.77
C VAL A 144 -6.62 2.42 19.34
N ALA A 145 -6.36 2.25 18.04
CA ALA A 145 -5.00 2.07 17.53
C ALA A 145 -4.12 3.31 17.70
N LEU A 146 -4.69 4.50 17.55
CA LEU A 146 -3.97 5.78 17.69
C LEU A 146 -3.76 6.23 19.14
N LEU A 147 -4.48 5.63 20.07
CA LEU A 147 -4.36 5.98 21.48
C LEU A 147 -2.96 5.69 22.01
N GLY A 148 -2.27 6.70 22.53
CA GLY A 148 -0.87 6.61 22.97
C GLY A 148 0.13 6.99 21.88
N GLU A 149 -0.32 7.62 20.81
CA GLU A 149 0.52 8.26 19.79
C GLU A 149 1.58 7.32 19.18
N PRO A 150 1.16 6.24 18.50
CA PRO A 150 2.10 5.27 17.95
C PRO A 150 2.98 5.91 16.86
N GLU A 151 4.25 5.49 16.78
CA GLU A 151 5.14 5.85 15.68
C GLU A 151 4.86 5.00 14.41
N PHE A 152 4.30 3.81 14.60
CA PHE A 152 3.97 2.88 13.52
C PHE A 152 2.52 2.40 13.66
N LEU A 153 1.71 2.60 12.63
CA LEU A 153 0.31 2.19 12.57
C LEU A 153 0.14 1.06 11.56
N ILE A 154 -0.45 -0.04 11.98
CA ILE A 154 -0.70 -1.22 11.14
C ILE A 154 -2.21 -1.45 11.02
N LEU A 155 -2.72 -1.39 9.79
CA LEU A 155 -4.14 -1.49 9.47
C LEU A 155 -4.40 -2.66 8.52
N ASP A 156 -5.12 -3.68 8.98
CA ASP A 156 -5.50 -4.82 8.16
C ASP A 156 -6.87 -4.61 7.54
N GLU A 157 -6.91 -4.41 6.21
CA GLU A 157 -8.12 -4.22 5.40
C GLU A 157 -9.08 -3.13 5.96
N PRO A 158 -8.61 -1.92 6.33
CA PRO A 158 -9.42 -0.94 7.08
C PRO A 158 -10.55 -0.30 6.28
N VAL A 159 -10.54 -0.42 4.96
CA VAL A 159 -11.59 0.13 4.06
C VAL A 159 -12.76 -0.83 3.86
N ASN A 160 -12.62 -2.09 4.26
CA ASN A 160 -13.65 -3.11 4.04
C ASN A 160 -14.98 -2.73 4.68
N GLY A 161 -16.04 -2.67 3.83
CA GLY A 161 -17.39 -2.38 4.25
C GLY A 161 -17.67 -0.91 4.58
N LEU A 162 -16.75 0.01 4.27
CA LEU A 162 -17.03 1.44 4.25
C LEU A 162 -17.76 1.83 2.97
N ASP A 163 -18.62 2.84 3.08
CA ASP A 163 -19.15 3.53 1.92
C ASP A 163 -18.08 4.43 1.28
N PRO A 164 -18.28 4.89 0.03
CA PRO A 164 -17.29 5.71 -0.67
C PRO A 164 -16.87 6.98 0.11
N THR A 165 -17.80 7.60 0.83
CA THR A 165 -17.50 8.78 1.67
C THR A 165 -16.58 8.41 2.82
N GLY A 166 -16.87 7.30 3.51
CA GLY A 166 -16.04 6.79 4.61
C GLY A 166 -14.60 6.43 4.17
N ILE A 167 -14.44 5.91 2.95
CA ILE A 167 -13.12 5.62 2.37
C ILE A 167 -12.33 6.91 2.17
N ILE A 168 -12.97 7.96 1.61
CA ILE A 168 -12.33 9.27 1.40
C ILE A 168 -11.90 9.88 2.74
N GLU A 169 -12.79 9.90 3.73
CA GLU A 169 -12.50 10.45 5.05
C GLU A 169 -11.39 9.71 5.77
N LEU A 170 -11.37 8.37 5.70
CA LEU A 170 -10.28 7.56 6.24
C LEU A 170 -8.95 7.90 5.56
N ARG A 171 -8.94 8.01 4.24
CA ARG A 171 -7.75 8.36 3.46
C ARG A 171 -7.16 9.71 3.87
N GLU A 172 -8.00 10.74 3.95
CA GLU A 172 -7.56 12.07 4.35
C GLU A 172 -7.01 12.07 5.79
N LEU A 173 -7.64 11.32 6.69
CA LEU A 173 -7.14 11.15 8.06
C LEU A 173 -5.75 10.48 8.07
N LEU A 174 -5.55 9.39 7.31
CA LEU A 174 -4.25 8.70 7.26
C LEU A 174 -3.15 9.59 6.66
N LYS A 175 -3.44 10.33 5.59
CA LYS A 175 -2.51 11.32 5.01
C LYS A 175 -2.13 12.40 6.02
N LYS A 176 -3.11 12.91 6.77
CA LYS A 176 -2.89 13.92 7.82
C LYS A 176 -1.98 13.39 8.92
N LEU A 177 -2.17 12.14 9.38
CA LEU A 177 -1.33 11.51 10.40
C LEU A 177 0.13 11.41 9.95
N VAL A 178 0.39 11.02 8.71
CA VAL A 178 1.76 10.95 8.19
C VAL A 178 2.37 12.34 8.07
N LYS A 179 1.63 13.31 7.51
CA LYS A 179 2.15 14.66 7.26
C LYS A 179 2.39 15.47 8.53
N GLU A 180 1.48 15.39 9.52
CA GLU A 180 1.49 16.25 10.71
C GLU A 180 2.16 15.59 11.92
N ARG A 181 2.13 14.24 12.00
CA ARG A 181 2.65 13.48 13.16
C ARG A 181 3.78 12.53 12.82
N GLU A 182 4.24 12.51 11.57
CA GLU A 182 5.30 11.63 11.07
C GLU A 182 5.07 10.13 11.36
N VAL A 183 3.79 9.72 11.50
CA VAL A 183 3.41 8.33 11.71
C VAL A 183 3.71 7.54 10.44
N THR A 184 4.40 6.40 10.58
CA THR A 184 4.53 5.46 9.46
C THR A 184 3.31 4.54 9.44
N ILE A 185 2.78 4.22 8.27
CA ILE A 185 1.58 3.40 8.15
C ILE A 185 1.86 2.17 7.27
N LEU A 186 1.50 0.98 7.77
CA LEU A 186 1.33 -0.22 6.94
C LEU A 186 -0.17 -0.48 6.81
N ILE A 187 -0.65 -0.49 5.58
CA ILE A 187 -2.05 -0.77 5.26
C ILE A 187 -2.14 -1.95 4.31
N SER A 188 -2.92 -2.97 4.66
CA SER A 188 -3.18 -4.10 3.75
C SER A 188 -4.46 -3.88 2.97
N SER A 189 -4.48 -4.31 1.71
CA SER A 189 -5.70 -4.47 0.91
C SER A 189 -5.53 -5.57 -0.13
N HIS A 190 -6.63 -6.13 -0.55
CA HIS A 190 -6.70 -7.00 -1.73
C HIS A 190 -7.09 -6.22 -2.99
N ILE A 191 -7.41 -4.93 -2.87
CA ILE A 191 -7.81 -4.02 -3.96
C ILE A 191 -6.74 -2.96 -4.13
N LEU A 192 -5.96 -3.06 -5.21
CA LEU A 192 -4.82 -2.17 -5.46
C LEU A 192 -5.25 -0.73 -5.74
N SER A 193 -6.36 -0.53 -6.45
CA SER A 193 -6.90 0.80 -6.77
C SER A 193 -7.28 1.61 -5.54
N GLU A 194 -7.69 0.97 -4.43
CA GLU A 194 -7.94 1.65 -3.17
C GLU A 194 -6.66 2.21 -2.53
N LEU A 195 -5.57 1.43 -2.59
CA LEU A 195 -4.28 1.84 -2.05
C LEU A 195 -3.58 2.88 -2.92
N HIS A 196 -3.83 2.87 -4.23
CA HIS A 196 -3.15 3.75 -5.18
C HIS A 196 -3.28 5.25 -4.87
N GLN A 197 -4.40 5.64 -4.27
CA GLN A 197 -4.66 7.04 -3.91
C GLN A 197 -4.08 7.42 -2.53
N LEU A 198 -3.47 6.45 -1.83
CA LEU A 198 -3.02 6.62 -0.45
C LEU A 198 -1.56 6.24 -0.26
N ALA A 199 -1.14 5.07 -0.75
CA ALA A 199 0.17 4.52 -0.49
C ALA A 199 1.27 5.24 -1.28
N THR A 200 2.42 5.41 -0.66
CA THR A 200 3.64 6.00 -1.23
C THR A 200 4.64 4.94 -1.68
N CYS A 201 4.49 3.71 -1.15
CA CYS A 201 5.25 2.54 -1.57
C CYS A 201 4.41 1.27 -1.38
N TYR A 202 4.77 0.20 -2.10
CA TYR A 202 4.00 -1.04 -2.17
C TYR A 202 4.85 -2.25 -1.97
N GLY A 203 4.24 -3.29 -1.36
CA GLY A 203 4.74 -4.65 -1.35
C GLY A 203 3.67 -5.60 -1.87
N PHE A 204 4.01 -6.40 -2.87
CA PHE A 204 3.11 -7.37 -3.49
C PHE A 204 3.36 -8.75 -2.90
N LEU A 205 2.37 -9.27 -2.17
CA LEU A 205 2.43 -10.58 -1.51
C LEU A 205 1.55 -11.59 -2.26
N HIS A 206 2.10 -12.74 -2.59
CA HIS A 206 1.37 -13.83 -3.23
C HIS A 206 1.83 -15.18 -2.66
N LYS A 207 0.88 -16.02 -2.25
CA LYS A 207 1.12 -17.37 -1.67
C LYS A 207 2.25 -17.40 -0.63
N GLY A 208 2.29 -16.40 0.23
CA GLY A 208 3.28 -16.29 1.31
C GLY A 208 4.64 -15.75 0.91
N GLU A 209 4.87 -15.39 -0.35
CA GLU A 209 6.12 -14.80 -0.84
C GLU A 209 5.92 -13.33 -1.22
N LEU A 210 6.88 -12.47 -0.87
CA LEU A 210 6.92 -11.09 -1.31
C LEU A 210 7.54 -11.04 -2.71
N LEU A 211 6.71 -10.73 -3.71
CA LEU A 211 7.12 -10.75 -5.12
C LEU A 211 7.97 -9.54 -5.49
N LYS A 212 7.54 -8.36 -5.05
CA LYS A 212 8.16 -7.08 -5.39
C LYS A 212 7.87 -6.03 -4.32
N GLN A 213 8.81 -5.10 -4.14
CA GLN A 213 8.59 -3.83 -3.46
C GLN A 213 8.94 -2.69 -4.42
N ILE A 214 8.11 -1.65 -4.45
CA ILE A 214 8.23 -0.55 -5.42
C ILE A 214 7.66 0.73 -4.82
N SER A 215 8.21 1.89 -5.17
CA SER A 215 7.60 3.18 -4.84
C SER A 215 6.36 3.45 -5.68
N ALA A 216 5.50 4.38 -5.22
CA ALA A 216 4.33 4.80 -6.01
C ALA A 216 4.74 5.47 -7.34
N GLU A 217 5.86 6.19 -7.34
CA GLU A 217 6.39 6.84 -8.53
C GLU A 217 6.84 5.80 -9.58
N GLU A 218 7.64 4.82 -9.15
CA GLU A 218 8.10 3.73 -10.02
C GLU A 218 6.91 2.89 -10.53
N LEU A 219 5.92 2.59 -9.67
CA LEU A 219 4.72 1.85 -10.08
C LEU A 219 3.92 2.62 -11.13
N ASN A 220 3.75 3.94 -10.94
CA ASN A 220 3.07 4.80 -11.91
C ASN A 220 3.78 4.82 -13.26
N GLU A 221 5.11 4.87 -13.28
CA GLU A 221 5.89 4.83 -14.52
C GLU A 221 5.79 3.46 -15.21
N GLU A 222 5.81 2.35 -14.45
CA GLU A 222 5.64 1.01 -15.02
C GLU A 222 4.22 0.79 -15.58
N CYS A 223 3.20 1.35 -14.94
CA CYS A 223 1.80 1.25 -15.39
C CYS A 223 1.42 2.27 -16.46
N LYS A 224 2.24 3.29 -16.71
CA LYS A 224 1.92 4.37 -17.64
C LYS A 224 1.73 3.85 -19.07
N ARG A 225 0.52 4.00 -19.59
CA ARG A 225 0.23 3.59 -20.97
C ARG A 225 1.08 4.37 -21.96
N HIS A 226 1.72 3.65 -22.87
CA HIS A 226 2.55 4.21 -23.92
C HIS A 226 2.54 3.30 -25.15
N ILE A 227 2.86 3.88 -26.31
CA ILE A 227 3.20 3.09 -27.49
C ILE A 227 4.68 2.78 -27.41
N CYS A 228 5.03 1.49 -27.27
CA CYS A 228 6.40 1.02 -27.43
C CYS A 228 6.69 0.88 -28.92
N LEU A 229 7.73 1.57 -29.39
CA LEU A 229 8.15 1.60 -30.78
C LEU A 229 9.64 1.26 -30.86
N ARG A 230 10.00 0.25 -31.69
CA ARG A 230 11.37 -0.04 -32.08
C ARG A 230 11.52 0.08 -33.57
N THR A 231 12.57 0.73 -34.01
CA THR A 231 12.81 1.03 -35.43
C THR A 231 14.29 0.93 -35.74
N ASP A 232 14.59 0.76 -37.01
CA ASP A 232 15.95 0.73 -37.57
C ASP A 232 16.72 2.04 -37.42
N ASN A 233 16.03 3.17 -37.29
CA ASN A 233 16.66 4.49 -37.22
C ASN A 233 15.91 5.45 -36.27
N ILE A 234 16.38 5.50 -35.01
CA ILE A 234 15.79 6.31 -33.92
C ILE A 234 15.77 7.80 -34.29
N GLN A 235 16.87 8.36 -34.82
CA GLN A 235 16.98 9.79 -35.13
C GLN A 235 15.98 10.22 -36.20
N LYS A 236 15.85 9.43 -37.27
CA LYS A 236 14.87 9.67 -38.30
C LYS A 236 13.44 9.52 -37.77
N THR A 237 13.22 8.55 -36.91
CA THR A 237 11.91 8.29 -36.29
C THR A 237 11.47 9.48 -35.45
N THR A 238 12.30 9.95 -34.51
CA THR A 238 11.97 11.09 -33.64
C THR A 238 11.70 12.37 -34.45
N LEU A 239 12.51 12.67 -35.46
CA LEU A 239 12.27 13.79 -36.39
C LEU A 239 10.91 13.70 -37.09
N LEU A 240 10.52 12.52 -37.55
CA LEU A 240 9.22 12.30 -38.20
C LEU A 240 8.05 12.42 -37.24
N LEU A 241 8.20 11.92 -36.01
CA LEU A 241 7.19 12.07 -34.97
C LEU A 241 6.93 13.54 -34.66
N GLU A 242 7.97 14.33 -34.46
CA GLU A 242 7.86 15.78 -34.18
C GLU A 242 7.33 16.57 -35.37
N GLN A 243 7.98 16.49 -36.55
CA GLN A 243 7.72 17.38 -37.67
C GLN A 243 6.46 17.03 -38.43
N LYS A 244 6.15 15.76 -38.61
CA LYS A 244 5.00 15.30 -39.41
C LYS A 244 3.89 14.67 -38.56
N GLY A 245 4.24 14.07 -37.43
CA GLY A 245 3.28 13.46 -36.52
C GLY A 245 2.70 14.43 -35.49
N ASN A 246 3.39 15.58 -35.29
CA ASN A 246 3.10 16.52 -34.19
C ASN A 246 3.05 15.83 -32.82
N ILE A 247 3.95 14.85 -32.64
CA ILE A 247 4.08 14.02 -31.42
C ILE A 247 5.35 14.48 -30.71
N ASN A 248 5.18 15.10 -29.55
CA ASN A 248 6.27 15.69 -28.77
C ASN A 248 6.46 15.02 -27.38
N ASN A 249 5.44 14.29 -26.90
CA ASN A 249 5.49 13.61 -25.62
C ASN A 249 5.97 12.16 -25.78
N TYR A 250 7.29 11.99 -25.91
CA TYR A 250 7.94 10.69 -26.00
C TYR A 250 9.28 10.68 -25.25
N SER A 251 9.81 9.49 -25.00
CA SER A 251 11.15 9.28 -24.41
C SER A 251 11.88 8.15 -25.14
N VAL A 252 13.20 8.33 -25.35
CA VAL A 252 14.08 7.30 -25.90
C VAL A 252 14.81 6.61 -24.76
N TYR A 253 14.77 5.27 -24.75
CA TYR A 253 15.35 4.45 -23.70
C TYR A 253 16.67 3.80 -24.14
N PRO A 254 17.53 3.35 -23.16
CA PRO A 254 18.83 2.73 -23.49
C PRO A 254 18.76 1.43 -24.29
N ASP A 255 17.60 0.75 -24.27
CA ASP A 255 17.31 -0.44 -25.08
C ASP A 255 16.90 -0.14 -26.52
N ASN A 256 17.11 1.09 -26.96
CA ASN A 256 16.71 1.61 -28.27
C ASN A 256 15.19 1.62 -28.53
N SER A 257 14.36 1.50 -27.49
CA SER A 257 12.91 1.71 -27.63
C SER A 257 12.54 3.18 -27.51
N ILE A 258 11.52 3.59 -28.24
CA ILE A 258 10.87 4.90 -28.13
C ILE A 258 9.52 4.64 -27.47
N ARG A 259 9.26 5.28 -26.32
CA ARG A 259 7.96 5.24 -25.65
C ARG A 259 7.22 6.53 -25.90
N ILE A 260 6.06 6.44 -26.57
CA ILE A 260 5.20 7.57 -26.90
C ILE A 260 4.02 7.60 -25.94
N PHE A 261 3.82 8.72 -25.24
CA PHE A 261 2.82 8.88 -24.18
C PHE A 261 1.57 9.64 -24.62
N GLU A 262 1.44 9.88 -25.90
CA GLU A 262 0.28 10.52 -26.53
C GLU A 262 -0.17 9.75 -27.77
N CYS A 263 -1.34 10.10 -28.32
CA CYS A 263 -1.90 9.44 -29.50
C CYS A 263 -2.05 7.91 -29.37
N LEU A 264 -2.31 7.41 -28.15
CA LEU A 264 -2.30 5.98 -27.82
C LEU A 264 -3.30 5.15 -28.64
N ASP A 265 -4.40 5.76 -29.07
CA ASP A 265 -5.44 5.10 -29.89
C ASP A 265 -5.13 5.15 -31.40
N ASN A 266 -4.07 5.87 -31.79
CA ASN A 266 -3.72 6.15 -33.18
C ASN A 266 -2.46 5.41 -33.68
N VAL A 267 -2.20 4.20 -33.16
CA VAL A 267 -1.04 3.36 -33.55
C VAL A 267 -0.92 3.20 -35.06
N ARG A 268 -2.07 3.01 -35.76
CA ARG A 268 -2.10 2.88 -37.24
C ARG A 268 -1.60 4.13 -37.95
N MET A 269 -1.90 5.32 -37.46
CA MET A 269 -1.44 6.59 -38.00
C MET A 269 0.09 6.70 -37.89
N ILE A 270 0.64 6.38 -36.72
CA ILE A 270 2.07 6.39 -36.44
C ILE A 270 2.79 5.39 -37.36
N SER A 271 2.29 4.16 -37.44
CA SER A 271 2.86 3.11 -38.26
C SER A 271 2.88 3.53 -39.75
N LYS A 272 1.76 4.09 -40.26
CA LYS A 272 1.68 4.57 -41.63
C LYS A 272 2.62 5.73 -41.88
N LEU A 273 2.73 6.70 -40.97
CA LEU A 273 3.62 7.85 -41.05
C LEU A 273 5.08 7.38 -41.19
N LEU A 274 5.53 6.47 -40.36
CA LEU A 274 6.90 6.00 -40.37
C LEU A 274 7.23 5.16 -41.62
N SER A 275 6.38 4.18 -41.94
CA SER A 275 6.56 3.29 -43.09
C SER A 275 6.55 4.04 -44.40
N SER A 276 5.66 5.04 -44.61
CA SER A 276 5.59 5.85 -45.83
C SER A 276 6.80 6.78 -45.99
N ASN A 277 7.58 7.01 -44.93
CA ASN A 277 8.82 7.77 -44.96
C ASN A 277 10.08 6.90 -44.92
N GLY A 278 9.94 5.57 -45.14
CA GLY A 278 11.05 4.65 -45.27
C GLY A 278 11.75 4.37 -43.95
N VAL A 279 11.01 4.27 -42.86
CA VAL A 279 11.46 3.75 -41.55
C VAL A 279 10.94 2.31 -41.43
N ILE A 280 11.82 1.38 -41.08
CA ILE A 280 11.47 -0.02 -40.79
C ILE A 280 11.05 -0.08 -39.31
N ILE A 281 9.87 -0.61 -39.06
CA ILE A 281 9.34 -0.80 -37.73
C ILE A 281 9.56 -2.25 -37.34
N ASP A 282 10.41 -2.48 -36.32
CA ASP A 282 10.67 -3.82 -35.77
C ASP A 282 9.56 -4.21 -34.80
N GLU A 283 9.08 -3.24 -34.00
CA GLU A 283 8.01 -3.44 -33.03
C GLU A 283 7.18 -2.15 -32.90
N ILE A 284 5.86 -2.30 -32.84
CA ILE A 284 4.93 -1.25 -32.42
C ILE A 284 3.78 -1.88 -31.65
N SER A 285 3.69 -1.56 -30.36
CA SER A 285 2.67 -2.10 -29.47
C SER A 285 2.23 -1.07 -28.46
N VAL A 286 0.96 -1.12 -28.04
CA VAL A 286 0.52 -0.33 -26.87
C VAL A 286 0.86 -1.12 -25.63
N GLN A 287 1.67 -0.53 -24.78
CA GLN A 287 2.11 -1.09 -23.51
C GLN A 287 1.63 -0.19 -22.36
N GLY A 288 1.82 -0.66 -21.15
CA GLY A 288 1.27 -0.05 -19.95
C GLY A 288 -0.08 -0.64 -19.62
N GLU A 289 -0.32 -0.81 -18.36
CA GLU A 289 -1.43 -1.58 -17.83
C GLU A 289 -2.15 -0.78 -16.76
N ASN A 290 -3.41 -1.13 -16.50
CA ASN A 290 -4.02 -0.69 -15.25
C ASN A 290 -3.36 -1.45 -14.07
N LEU A 291 -3.53 -0.93 -12.88
CA LEU A 291 -2.90 -1.47 -11.67
C LEU A 291 -3.30 -2.92 -11.37
N GLU A 292 -4.52 -3.28 -11.67
CA GLU A 292 -5.04 -4.64 -11.48
C GLU A 292 -4.35 -5.62 -12.44
N THR A 293 -4.27 -5.26 -13.73
CA THR A 293 -3.57 -6.06 -14.74
C THR A 293 -2.07 -6.17 -14.43
N TYR A 294 -1.43 -5.09 -13.96
CA TYR A 294 -0.05 -5.13 -13.48
C TYR A 294 0.14 -6.19 -12.39
N PHE A 295 -0.75 -6.21 -11.40
CA PHE A 295 -0.69 -7.19 -10.33
C PHE A 295 -0.93 -8.62 -10.83
N GLU A 296 -1.92 -8.83 -11.73
CA GLU A 296 -2.19 -10.13 -12.36
C GLU A 296 -0.97 -10.65 -13.13
N ASN A 297 -0.29 -9.79 -13.88
CA ASN A 297 0.91 -10.15 -14.63
C ASN A 297 2.10 -10.45 -13.71
N LEU A 298 2.25 -9.72 -12.62
CA LEU A 298 3.26 -10.00 -11.60
C LEU A 298 3.07 -11.41 -10.99
N ILE A 299 1.82 -11.84 -10.81
CA ILE A 299 1.47 -13.18 -10.35
C ILE A 299 1.61 -14.22 -11.47
N GLY A 300 1.14 -13.89 -12.68
CA GLY A 300 1.08 -14.81 -13.84
C GLY A 300 2.44 -15.12 -14.44
N GLY A 301 3.38 -14.19 -14.41
CA GLY A 301 4.75 -14.37 -14.92
C GLY A 301 5.55 -15.49 -14.24
N ARG A 302 5.12 -15.95 -13.06
CA ARG A 302 5.70 -17.13 -12.39
C ARG A 302 5.06 -18.48 -12.75
N LYS A 303 3.97 -18.49 -13.55
CA LYS A 303 3.36 -19.75 -14.00
C LYS A 303 4.09 -20.41 -15.18
N ASN A 304 5.06 -19.74 -15.79
CA ASN A 304 5.77 -20.19 -16.99
C ASN A 304 7.28 -20.44 -16.78
N VAL A 305 7.72 -20.73 -15.53
CA VAL A 305 9.09 -21.18 -15.25
C VAL A 305 9.06 -22.51 -14.52
#